data_caac7fde0213277fa66a3f1490df5afb
#
_entry.id   caac7fde0213277fa66a3f1490df5afb
#
_cell.length_a   1.000
_cell.length_b   1.000
_cell.length_c   1.000
_cell.angle_alpha   90.00
_cell.angle_beta   90.00
_cell.angle_gamma   90.00
#
_symmetry.space_group_name_H-M   'P 1'
#
loop_
_entity.id
_entity.type
_entity.pdbx_description
1 polymer ?
#
loop_
_entity_poly.entity_id
_entity_poly.type
_entity_poly.pdbx_seq_one_letter_code
_entity_poly.pdbx_strand_id
1 'polypeptide(L)'
;MNTSHALRLVALGACASLALAACAPGGAATQSGSKDASNVTIGLTYIPNIQFSPVYVADAQGMYNEAGIDATIRHHGSHEGFFTALLAGEEDVVIASGDEAVAAAAQGLDIVSIGQYYASYPGTVIVPASSAITTLADLKGKTVGIPGEHGANYYATRSAMQEAGLAESDVTISPIGYTQQAAIASGQVDAVVGFTNNDAVQMRLAGLEIREIPLDPSHTPLVSASIITTHKWAQAHPEQARAVVKATTDAMNAIAADPQIAIDATKPWDDSLASEDSLASANAVLAATVPLWLGTSGHATGMQELTTWAQMVIFLDSLGELEGPVDPASVATNDYVSPAEEPQS
;
A
#
# COMPACT_ATOMS: atom_id res chain seq x y z
N MET A 1 -58.96 10.23 35.66
CA MET A 1 -59.11 11.36 36.63
C MET A 1 -58.10 12.40 36.24
N ASN A 2 -58.66 13.36 35.61
CA ASN A 2 -58.64 14.81 35.88
C ASN A 2 -57.31 15.48 35.57
N THR A 3 -57.27 16.25 34.56
CA THR A 3 -57.70 17.66 34.27
C THR A 3 -56.52 18.59 34.46
N SER A 4 -56.17 19.55 33.70
CA SER A 4 -56.76 20.46 32.72
C SER A 4 -55.88 21.72 32.67
N HIS A 5 -55.77 22.33 31.53
CA HIS A 5 -55.71 23.78 31.23
C HIS A 5 -54.55 24.64 31.80
N ALA A 6 -53.97 25.62 31.18
CA ALA A 6 -54.56 26.61 30.26
C ALA A 6 -53.49 27.37 29.49
N LEU A 7 -53.90 27.73 28.31
CA LEU A 7 -53.51 28.85 27.44
C LEU A 7 -53.21 30.17 28.16
N ARG A 8 -52.26 30.98 27.64
CA ARG A 8 -52.46 32.42 27.40
C ARG A 8 -51.48 32.98 26.37
N LEU A 9 -52.05 33.52 25.30
CA LEU A 9 -51.47 34.46 24.30
C LEU A 9 -51.23 35.83 24.94
N VAL A 10 -50.41 36.67 24.27
CA VAL A 10 -50.48 38.11 23.96
C VAL A 10 -49.05 38.57 23.60
N ALA A 11 -48.67 39.01 22.50
CA ALA A 11 -49.02 39.98 21.44
C ALA A 11 -47.95 41.04 21.30
N LEU A 12 -47.53 41.24 20.07
CA LEU A 12 -47.07 42.43 19.35
C LEU A 12 -46.11 43.44 20.00
N GLY A 13 -45.05 43.78 19.19
CA GLY A 13 -44.27 44.99 19.33
C GLY A 13 -43.30 45.14 18.15
N ALA A 14 -43.77 45.71 17.04
CA ALA A 14 -42.96 46.14 15.93
C ALA A 14 -42.27 47.47 16.26
N CYS A 15 -40.95 47.61 15.96
CA CYS A 15 -40.30 48.92 15.76
C CYS A 15 -39.29 48.81 14.67
N ALA A 16 -39.59 49.45 13.56
CA ALA A 16 -38.69 49.73 12.46
C ALA A 16 -37.72 50.83 12.85
N SER A 17 -36.43 50.71 12.49
CA SER A 17 -35.49 51.82 12.48
C SER A 17 -34.59 51.67 11.25
N LEU A 18 -34.80 52.53 10.27
CA LEU A 18 -33.87 52.85 9.20
C LEU A 18 -32.66 53.62 9.79
N ALA A 19 -31.44 53.26 9.37
CA ALA A 19 -30.34 54.21 9.32
C ALA A 19 -29.27 53.78 8.28
N LEU A 20 -29.20 54.53 7.26
CA LEU A 20 -28.10 55.13 6.51
C LEU A 20 -26.85 54.32 6.18
N ALA A 21 -26.66 54.23 4.87
CA ALA A 21 -25.44 53.90 4.16
C ALA A 21 -24.32 54.91 4.47
N ALA A 22 -23.10 54.38 4.69
CA ALA A 22 -21.87 55.11 4.54
C ALA A 22 -20.95 54.32 3.63
N CYS A 23 -20.77 54.78 2.39
CA CYS A 23 -19.74 54.31 1.46
C CYS A 23 -18.36 54.76 1.98
N ALA A 24 -17.43 53.83 2.13
CA ALA A 24 -15.99 54.08 2.12
C ALA A 24 -15.33 53.16 1.10
N PRO A 25 -14.52 53.68 0.16
CA PRO A 25 -13.77 52.85 -0.77
C PRO A 25 -12.43 52.48 -0.15
N GLY A 26 -12.06 51.23 -0.20
CA GLY A 26 -10.70 50.89 0.09
C GLY A 26 -10.47 49.45 0.58
N GLY A 27 -9.81 48.70 -0.20
CA GLY A 27 -9.17 47.46 0.20
C GLY A 27 -9.89 46.21 -0.27
N ALA A 28 -9.64 45.83 -1.51
CA ALA A 28 -9.80 44.44 -1.92
C ALA A 28 -8.79 43.61 -1.12
N ALA A 29 -9.23 43.10 0.04
CA ALA A 29 -8.57 41.97 0.64
C ALA A 29 -8.82 40.80 -0.32
N THR A 30 -7.81 40.42 -1.05
CA THR A 30 -7.72 39.11 -1.66
C THR A 30 -7.91 38.09 -0.53
N GLN A 31 -9.13 37.62 -0.34
CA GLN A 31 -9.36 36.37 0.34
C GLN A 31 -8.64 35.29 -0.50
N SER A 32 -7.44 34.93 -0.07
CA SER A 32 -6.92 33.59 -0.34
C SER A 32 -8.00 32.65 0.20
N GLY A 33 -8.88 32.17 -0.68
CA GLY A 33 -9.78 31.10 -0.36
C GLY A 33 -8.89 29.92 0.01
N SER A 34 -8.85 29.57 1.28
CA SER A 34 -8.52 28.22 1.66
C SER A 34 -9.52 27.34 0.90
N LYS A 35 -9.07 26.57 -0.09
CA LYS A 35 -9.87 25.44 -0.57
C LYS A 35 -10.19 24.66 0.70
N ASP A 36 -11.48 24.49 1.01
CA ASP A 36 -11.88 23.58 2.06
C ASP A 36 -11.26 22.23 1.71
N ALA A 37 -10.35 21.75 2.57
CA ALA A 37 -9.69 20.47 2.36
C ALA A 37 -10.78 19.39 2.32
N SER A 38 -10.74 18.54 1.30
CA SER A 38 -11.69 17.43 1.20
C SER A 38 -11.18 16.29 2.06
N ASN A 39 -12.03 15.74 2.93
CA ASN A 39 -11.69 14.57 3.73
C ASN A 39 -11.45 13.38 2.82
N VAL A 40 -10.33 12.65 3.06
CA VAL A 40 -9.98 11.41 2.38
C VAL A 40 -9.54 10.39 3.43
N THR A 41 -10.22 9.25 3.50
CA THR A 41 -9.84 8.16 4.39
C THR A 41 -8.93 7.18 3.65
N ILE A 42 -7.71 6.99 4.18
CA ILE A 42 -6.69 6.10 3.63
C ILE A 42 -6.59 4.84 4.51
N GLY A 43 -7.00 3.69 3.97
CA GLY A 43 -6.90 2.39 4.60
C GLY A 43 -5.51 1.78 4.41
N LEU A 44 -4.99 1.20 5.47
CA LEU A 44 -3.75 0.43 5.49
C LEU A 44 -4.08 -1.00 5.87
N THR A 45 -3.87 -1.94 4.94
CA THR A 45 -4.38 -3.32 5.02
C THR A 45 -3.65 -4.22 6.01
N TYR A 46 -2.91 -3.64 6.94
CA TYR A 46 -2.21 -4.35 8.00
C TYR A 46 -2.09 -3.49 9.27
N ILE A 47 -1.59 -4.10 10.35
CA ILE A 47 -1.27 -3.38 11.59
C ILE A 47 -0.18 -2.33 11.35
N PRO A 48 -0.09 -1.28 12.19
CA PRO A 48 0.95 -0.27 12.09
C PRO A 48 2.35 -0.87 12.01
N ASN A 49 3.14 -0.41 11.05
CA ASN A 49 4.57 -0.76 10.92
C ASN A 49 5.30 0.25 10.04
N ILE A 50 6.63 0.17 10.02
CA ILE A 50 7.52 1.11 9.31
C ILE A 50 7.31 1.12 7.77
N GLN A 51 6.78 0.05 7.17
CA GLN A 51 6.54 -0.03 5.72
C GLN A 51 5.41 0.90 5.26
N PHE A 52 4.56 1.36 6.18
CA PHE A 52 3.54 2.38 5.92
C PHE A 52 4.01 3.81 6.20
N SER A 53 5.27 4.00 6.59
CA SER A 53 5.82 5.32 6.93
C SER A 53 5.62 6.40 5.85
N PRO A 54 5.56 6.14 4.53
CA PRO A 54 5.23 7.17 3.57
C PRO A 54 3.89 7.85 3.84
N VAL A 55 2.87 7.07 4.25
CA VAL A 55 1.55 7.62 4.59
C VAL A 55 1.61 8.42 5.89
N TYR A 56 2.33 7.93 6.90
CA TYR A 56 2.51 8.64 8.16
C TYR A 56 3.34 9.92 8.02
N VAL A 57 4.39 9.91 7.18
CA VAL A 57 5.22 11.10 6.90
C VAL A 57 4.41 12.13 6.13
N ALA A 58 3.65 11.71 5.12
CA ALA A 58 2.80 12.62 4.35
C ALA A 58 1.78 13.34 5.25
N ASP A 59 1.20 12.62 6.21
CA ASP A 59 0.28 13.20 7.20
C ASP A 59 1.02 14.11 8.19
N ALA A 60 2.05 13.59 8.87
CA ALA A 60 2.77 14.30 9.92
C ALA A 60 3.48 15.57 9.43
N GLN A 61 3.94 15.61 8.18
CA GLN A 61 4.56 16.78 7.55
C GLN A 61 3.56 17.69 6.82
N GLY A 62 2.26 17.35 6.84
CA GLY A 62 1.22 18.16 6.24
C GLY A 62 1.16 18.11 4.72
N MET A 63 1.84 17.15 4.07
CA MET A 63 1.88 17.02 2.60
C MET A 63 0.49 16.80 2.00
N TYR A 64 -0.39 16.05 2.69
CA TYR A 64 -1.78 15.89 2.28
C TYR A 64 -2.54 17.21 2.34
N ASN A 65 -2.38 17.99 3.42
CA ASN A 65 -3.01 19.29 3.57
C ASN A 65 -2.52 20.30 2.51
N GLU A 66 -1.21 20.29 2.20
CA GLU A 66 -0.63 21.11 1.12
C GLU A 66 -1.20 20.71 -0.24
N ALA A 67 -1.50 19.44 -0.45
CA ALA A 67 -2.15 18.92 -1.64
C ALA A 67 -3.68 19.18 -1.68
N GLY A 68 -4.26 19.75 -0.61
CA GLY A 68 -5.67 20.12 -0.52
C GLY A 68 -6.61 19.03 -0.01
N ILE A 69 -6.07 18.02 0.66
CA ILE A 69 -6.86 16.96 1.32
C ILE A 69 -6.58 16.93 2.83
N ASP A 70 -7.62 16.60 3.60
CA ASP A 70 -7.54 16.30 5.03
C ASP A 70 -7.59 14.77 5.18
N ALA A 71 -6.43 14.15 5.42
CA ALA A 71 -6.30 12.70 5.42
C ALA A 71 -6.68 12.12 6.78
N THR A 72 -7.46 11.05 6.75
CA THR A 72 -7.71 10.19 7.92
C THR A 72 -7.07 8.83 7.65
N ILE A 73 -6.13 8.41 8.49
CA ILE A 73 -5.45 7.13 8.35
C ILE A 73 -6.18 6.09 9.21
N ARG A 74 -6.50 4.95 8.59
CA ARG A 74 -7.16 3.83 9.23
C ARG A 74 -6.35 2.54 9.01
N HIS A 75 -6.15 1.76 10.07
CA HIS A 75 -5.55 0.43 9.98
C HIS A 75 -6.62 -0.65 10.01
N HIS A 76 -6.45 -1.66 9.15
CA HIS A 76 -7.32 -2.82 9.15
C HIS A 76 -7.05 -3.73 10.34
N GLY A 77 -8.12 -4.32 10.88
CA GLY A 77 -8.03 -5.41 11.85
C GLY A 77 -7.62 -6.72 11.17
N SER A 78 -7.10 -7.65 11.97
CA SER A 78 -6.58 -8.95 11.51
C SER A 78 -7.59 -9.86 10.78
N HIS A 79 -8.88 -9.54 10.84
CA HIS A 79 -9.97 -10.31 10.21
C HIS A 79 -10.78 -9.49 9.22
N GLU A 80 -10.31 -8.31 8.87
CA GLU A 80 -10.98 -7.43 7.92
C GLU A 80 -10.53 -7.76 6.49
N GLY A 81 -11.49 -7.85 5.56
CA GLY A 81 -11.17 -8.04 4.15
C GLY A 81 -10.57 -6.77 3.55
N PHE A 82 -9.60 -6.92 2.66
CA PHE A 82 -8.78 -5.82 2.12
C PHE A 82 -9.58 -4.69 1.49
N PHE A 83 -10.73 -4.97 0.89
CA PHE A 83 -11.54 -3.98 0.18
C PHE A 83 -12.94 -3.78 0.78
N THR A 84 -13.23 -4.38 1.92
CA THR A 84 -14.57 -4.33 2.54
C THR A 84 -14.96 -2.90 2.89
N ALA A 85 -14.09 -2.16 3.57
CA ALA A 85 -14.35 -0.78 3.97
C ALA A 85 -14.34 0.18 2.76
N LEU A 86 -13.44 -0.04 1.79
CA LEU A 86 -13.38 0.71 0.54
C LEU A 86 -14.70 0.59 -0.25
N LEU A 87 -15.20 -0.62 -0.42
CA LEU A 87 -16.45 -0.87 -1.15
C LEU A 87 -17.70 -0.39 -0.40
N ALA A 88 -17.63 -0.32 0.94
CA ALA A 88 -18.66 0.27 1.79
C ALA A 88 -18.63 1.81 1.78
N GLY A 89 -17.57 2.44 1.25
CA GLY A 89 -17.36 3.88 1.27
C GLY A 89 -16.93 4.41 2.65
N GLU A 90 -16.40 3.54 3.51
CA GLU A 90 -15.78 3.91 4.79
C GLU A 90 -14.31 4.32 4.60
N GLU A 91 -13.71 3.90 3.50
CA GLU A 91 -12.40 4.30 3.02
C GLU A 91 -12.53 4.77 1.57
N ASP A 92 -11.70 5.73 1.18
CA ASP A 92 -11.65 6.29 -0.16
C ASP A 92 -10.51 5.67 -0.99
N VAL A 93 -9.41 5.38 -0.31
CA VAL A 93 -8.19 4.80 -0.89
C VAL A 93 -7.65 3.77 0.08
N VAL A 94 -7.03 2.71 -0.45
CA VAL A 94 -6.39 1.67 0.37
C VAL A 94 -5.02 1.31 -0.19
N ILE A 95 -4.04 1.07 0.69
CA ILE A 95 -2.76 0.48 0.32
C ILE A 95 -2.88 -1.02 0.46
N ALA A 96 -2.94 -1.72 -0.68
CA ALA A 96 -3.12 -3.17 -0.76
C ALA A 96 -2.28 -3.78 -1.89
N SER A 97 -2.18 -5.09 -1.94
CA SER A 97 -1.41 -5.80 -2.95
C SER A 97 -2.13 -5.86 -4.30
N GLY A 98 -1.37 -5.83 -5.38
CA GLY A 98 -1.91 -5.85 -6.75
C GLY A 98 -2.62 -7.16 -7.10
N ASP A 99 -2.12 -8.31 -6.62
CA ASP A 99 -2.74 -9.62 -6.83
C ASP A 99 -4.14 -9.70 -6.19
N GLU A 100 -4.31 -9.13 -5.00
CA GLU A 100 -5.60 -9.02 -4.32
C GLU A 100 -6.57 -8.10 -5.07
N ALA A 101 -6.05 -7.00 -5.65
CA ALA A 101 -6.85 -6.12 -6.49
C ALA A 101 -7.37 -6.84 -7.75
N VAL A 102 -6.52 -7.63 -8.41
CA VAL A 102 -6.92 -8.44 -9.57
C VAL A 102 -7.94 -9.50 -9.17
N ALA A 103 -7.74 -10.19 -8.05
CA ALA A 103 -8.70 -11.18 -7.55
C ALA A 103 -10.06 -10.54 -7.22
N ALA A 104 -10.07 -9.35 -6.63
CA ALA A 104 -11.30 -8.59 -6.38
C ALA A 104 -12.00 -8.15 -7.68
N ALA A 105 -11.24 -7.68 -8.67
CA ALA A 105 -11.78 -7.34 -9.98
C ALA A 105 -12.38 -8.57 -10.70
N ALA A 106 -11.78 -9.76 -10.53
CA ALA A 106 -12.32 -11.02 -11.06
C ALA A 106 -13.67 -11.41 -10.44
N GLN A 107 -13.96 -10.95 -9.23
CA GLN A 107 -15.28 -11.09 -8.59
C GLN A 107 -16.27 -10.00 -9.02
N GLY A 108 -15.89 -9.13 -9.96
CA GLY A 108 -16.72 -8.03 -10.45
C GLY A 108 -16.79 -6.83 -9.51
N LEU A 109 -15.86 -6.71 -8.57
CA LEU A 109 -15.79 -5.57 -7.66
C LEU A 109 -15.17 -4.36 -8.38
N ASP A 110 -15.65 -3.15 -8.05
CA ASP A 110 -15.17 -1.90 -8.63
C ASP A 110 -13.85 -1.48 -7.99
N ILE A 111 -12.74 -2.01 -8.51
CA ILE A 111 -11.39 -1.80 -7.98
C ILE A 111 -10.46 -1.32 -9.09
N VAL A 112 -9.64 -0.31 -8.81
CA VAL A 112 -8.58 0.18 -9.71
C VAL A 112 -7.37 0.68 -8.92
N SER A 113 -6.17 0.32 -9.34
CA SER A 113 -4.94 0.93 -8.86
C SER A 113 -4.71 2.27 -9.56
N ILE A 114 -4.48 3.32 -8.78
CA ILE A 114 -4.26 4.70 -9.25
C ILE A 114 -2.81 5.15 -9.10
N GLY A 115 -1.95 4.34 -8.48
CA GLY A 115 -0.54 4.63 -8.29
C GLY A 115 0.24 3.48 -7.68
N GLN A 116 1.52 3.42 -7.99
CA GLN A 116 2.44 2.43 -7.46
C GLN A 116 2.89 2.81 -6.05
N TYR A 117 2.86 1.83 -5.12
CA TYR A 117 3.45 2.00 -3.79
C TYR A 117 4.84 1.35 -3.73
N TYR A 118 5.01 0.12 -4.22
CA TYR A 118 6.32 -0.51 -4.44
C TYR A 118 6.64 -0.53 -5.94
N ALA A 119 7.74 0.13 -6.32
CA ALA A 119 8.25 0.12 -7.70
C ALA A 119 8.94 -1.20 -8.07
N SER A 120 9.35 -1.99 -7.07
CA SER A 120 9.94 -3.31 -7.27
C SER A 120 9.21 -4.35 -6.43
N TYR A 121 8.99 -5.54 -7.00
CA TYR A 121 8.38 -6.65 -6.30
C TYR A 121 9.35 -7.20 -5.24
N PRO A 122 8.95 -7.33 -3.96
CA PRO A 122 9.86 -7.70 -2.88
C PRO A 122 10.07 -9.21 -2.69
N GLY A 123 9.35 -10.04 -3.46
CA GLY A 123 9.39 -11.50 -3.31
C GLY A 123 10.77 -12.08 -3.65
N THR A 124 11.24 -13.00 -2.83
CA THR A 124 12.54 -13.65 -2.98
C THR A 124 12.51 -15.07 -2.44
N VAL A 125 13.31 -15.95 -3.04
CA VAL A 125 13.57 -17.28 -2.47
C VAL A 125 14.73 -17.17 -1.47
N ILE A 126 14.52 -17.66 -0.25
CA ILE A 126 15.49 -17.58 0.84
C ILE A 126 15.96 -18.99 1.20
N VAL A 127 17.25 -19.18 1.25
CA VAL A 127 17.90 -20.46 1.61
C VAL A 127 18.98 -20.24 2.66
N PRO A 128 19.38 -21.27 3.42
CA PRO A 128 20.59 -21.20 4.25
C PRO A 128 21.80 -20.83 3.38
N ALA A 129 22.72 -20.01 3.88
CA ALA A 129 23.90 -19.60 3.13
C ALA A 129 24.78 -20.80 2.70
N SER A 130 24.75 -21.88 3.48
CA SER A 130 25.44 -23.16 3.18
C SER A 130 24.71 -24.03 2.18
N SER A 131 23.50 -23.67 1.75
CA SER A 131 22.70 -24.46 0.79
C SER A 131 23.41 -24.56 -0.57
N ALA A 132 23.24 -25.71 -1.23
CA ALA A 132 23.66 -25.91 -2.62
C ALA A 132 22.73 -25.21 -3.63
N ILE A 133 21.57 -24.73 -3.20
CA ILE A 133 20.62 -23.98 -4.03
C ILE A 133 21.21 -22.57 -4.26
N THR A 134 21.57 -22.24 -5.49
CA THR A 134 22.19 -20.95 -5.88
C THR A 134 21.40 -20.21 -6.94
N THR A 135 20.50 -20.92 -7.64
CA THR A 135 19.62 -20.40 -8.69
C THR A 135 18.21 -20.94 -8.48
N LEU A 136 17.21 -20.34 -9.13
CA LEU A 136 15.83 -20.84 -9.10
C LEU A 136 15.70 -22.25 -9.70
N ALA A 137 16.54 -22.60 -10.68
CA ALA A 137 16.54 -23.95 -11.27
C ALA A 137 16.97 -25.06 -10.28
N ASP A 138 17.76 -24.72 -9.26
CA ASP A 138 18.18 -25.67 -8.21
C ASP A 138 17.04 -26.05 -7.25
N LEU A 139 15.86 -25.40 -7.36
CA LEU A 139 14.65 -25.79 -6.62
C LEU A 139 14.09 -27.13 -7.08
N LYS A 140 14.54 -27.68 -8.20
CA LYS A 140 14.10 -28.98 -8.68
C LYS A 140 14.37 -30.08 -7.64
N GLY A 141 13.32 -30.83 -7.25
CA GLY A 141 13.36 -31.87 -6.25
C GLY A 141 13.47 -31.35 -4.81
N LYS A 142 13.25 -30.05 -4.57
CA LYS A 142 13.33 -29.42 -3.25
C LYS A 142 11.97 -29.17 -2.63
N THR A 143 11.98 -28.99 -1.31
CA THR A 143 10.81 -28.56 -0.55
C THR A 143 10.91 -27.07 -0.29
N VAL A 144 9.91 -26.31 -0.76
CA VAL A 144 9.79 -24.86 -0.59
C VAL A 144 8.65 -24.56 0.38
N GLY A 145 8.97 -23.94 1.52
CA GLY A 145 8.02 -23.53 2.54
C GLY A 145 7.38 -22.18 2.23
N ILE A 146 6.07 -22.10 2.33
CA ILE A 146 5.28 -20.86 2.17
C ILE A 146 4.19 -20.79 3.25
N PRO A 147 3.63 -19.59 3.54
CA PRO A 147 2.55 -19.50 4.53
C PRO A 147 1.31 -20.33 4.21
N GLY A 148 0.90 -20.37 2.94
CA GLY A 148 -0.24 -21.11 2.42
C GLY A 148 -0.22 -21.11 0.90
N GLU A 149 -1.03 -21.97 0.28
CA GLU A 149 -1.14 -22.07 -1.18
C GLU A 149 -2.08 -20.98 -1.75
N HIS A 150 -1.88 -19.74 -1.34
CA HIS A 150 -2.59 -18.53 -1.80
C HIS A 150 -1.78 -17.30 -1.46
N GLY A 151 -2.10 -16.18 -2.10
CA GLY A 151 -1.51 -14.86 -1.85
C GLY A 151 -0.07 -14.73 -2.33
N ALA A 152 0.55 -13.59 -2.02
CA ALA A 152 1.79 -13.13 -2.63
C ALA A 152 2.97 -14.11 -2.56
N ASN A 153 3.16 -14.83 -1.43
CA ASN A 153 4.24 -15.81 -1.31
C ASN A 153 4.02 -17.03 -2.23
N TYR A 154 2.78 -17.49 -2.38
CA TYR A 154 2.43 -18.56 -3.29
C TYR A 154 2.65 -18.14 -4.75
N TYR A 155 2.16 -16.96 -5.14
CA TYR A 155 2.34 -16.44 -6.49
C TYR A 155 3.81 -16.18 -6.81
N ALA A 156 4.59 -15.69 -5.86
CA ALA A 156 6.05 -15.56 -6.00
C ALA A 156 6.72 -16.93 -6.23
N THR A 157 6.29 -17.96 -5.52
CA THR A 157 6.79 -19.33 -5.71
C THR A 157 6.46 -19.86 -7.11
N ARG A 158 5.22 -19.67 -7.57
CA ARG A 158 4.77 -20.08 -8.91
C ARG A 158 5.52 -19.32 -10.01
N SER A 159 5.74 -18.01 -9.81
CA SER A 159 6.55 -17.16 -10.70
C SER A 159 8.00 -17.65 -10.76
N ALA A 160 8.64 -17.93 -9.61
CA ALA A 160 10.00 -18.47 -9.56
C ALA A 160 10.12 -19.81 -10.29
N MET A 161 9.14 -20.70 -10.16
CA MET A 161 9.10 -21.97 -10.88
C MET A 161 8.94 -21.76 -12.38
N GLN A 162 8.07 -20.84 -12.80
CA GLN A 162 7.88 -20.50 -14.22
C GLN A 162 9.16 -19.93 -14.84
N GLU A 163 9.82 -18.99 -14.14
CA GLU A 163 11.09 -18.39 -14.58
C GLU A 163 12.18 -19.47 -14.77
N ALA A 164 12.22 -20.43 -13.84
CA ALA A 164 13.18 -21.55 -13.89
C ALA A 164 12.80 -22.67 -14.87
N GLY A 165 11.64 -22.61 -15.52
CA GLY A 165 11.11 -23.67 -16.38
C GLY A 165 10.78 -24.96 -15.63
N LEU A 166 10.42 -24.86 -14.35
CA LEU A 166 10.07 -26.00 -13.51
C LEU A 166 8.57 -26.30 -13.59
N ALA A 167 8.24 -27.59 -13.73
CA ALA A 167 6.87 -28.05 -13.63
C ALA A 167 6.41 -28.11 -12.15
N GLU A 168 5.11 -28.11 -11.92
CA GLU A 168 4.53 -28.21 -10.57
C GLU A 168 5.02 -29.45 -9.81
N SER A 169 5.17 -30.58 -10.49
CA SER A 169 5.71 -31.81 -9.92
C SER A 169 7.21 -31.79 -9.61
N ASP A 170 7.95 -30.78 -10.06
CA ASP A 170 9.39 -30.67 -9.83
C ASP A 170 9.73 -30.08 -8.46
N VAL A 171 8.78 -29.40 -7.78
CA VAL A 171 8.99 -28.74 -6.48
C VAL A 171 7.90 -29.20 -5.51
N THR A 172 8.28 -29.52 -4.28
CA THR A 172 7.30 -29.78 -3.22
C THR A 172 6.99 -28.47 -2.51
N ILE A 173 5.82 -27.89 -2.75
CA ILE A 173 5.33 -26.74 -2.01
C ILE A 173 4.80 -27.23 -0.66
N SER A 174 5.28 -26.63 0.44
CA SER A 174 4.90 -27.01 1.81
C SER A 174 4.25 -25.81 2.53
N PRO A 175 2.95 -25.86 2.81
CA PRO A 175 2.30 -24.88 3.68
C PRO A 175 2.83 -25.00 5.12
N ILE A 176 3.56 -23.98 5.58
CA ILE A 176 4.19 -23.97 6.92
C ILE A 176 3.62 -22.86 7.83
N GLY A 177 2.56 -22.16 7.38
CA GLY A 177 2.10 -20.94 8.06
C GLY A 177 3.18 -19.84 7.99
N TYR A 178 3.07 -18.87 8.89
CA TYR A 178 4.04 -17.76 9.00
C TYR A 178 5.25 -18.16 9.88
N THR A 179 5.87 -19.31 9.57
CA THR A 179 6.99 -19.87 10.33
C THR A 179 8.28 -20.03 9.51
N GLN A 180 8.43 -19.25 8.45
CA GLN A 180 9.53 -19.37 7.48
C GLN A 180 10.90 -19.38 8.16
N GLN A 181 11.14 -18.48 9.13
CA GLN A 181 12.38 -18.42 9.89
C GLN A 181 12.67 -19.72 10.66
N ALA A 182 11.67 -20.25 11.36
CA ALA A 182 11.82 -21.48 12.14
C ALA A 182 12.00 -22.70 11.23
N ALA A 183 11.29 -22.74 10.11
CA ALA A 183 11.37 -23.83 9.14
C ALA A 183 12.76 -23.93 8.48
N ILE A 184 13.36 -22.79 8.12
CA ILE A 184 14.74 -22.73 7.59
C ILE A 184 15.74 -23.09 8.69
N ALA A 185 15.62 -22.53 9.89
CA ALA A 185 16.54 -22.77 10.99
C ALA A 185 16.57 -24.24 11.43
N SER A 186 15.44 -24.95 11.35
CA SER A 186 15.32 -26.36 11.72
C SER A 186 15.64 -27.34 10.57
N GLY A 187 15.77 -26.85 9.34
CA GLY A 187 15.92 -27.70 8.15
C GLY A 187 14.65 -28.46 7.79
N GLN A 188 13.47 -27.98 8.20
CA GLN A 188 12.17 -28.57 7.84
C GLN A 188 11.91 -28.46 6.34
N VAL A 189 12.41 -27.41 5.70
CA VAL A 189 12.33 -27.15 4.27
C VAL A 189 13.70 -26.75 3.71
N ASP A 190 13.91 -26.95 2.41
CA ASP A 190 15.17 -26.59 1.73
C ASP A 190 15.27 -25.08 1.44
N ALA A 191 14.13 -24.46 1.18
CA ALA A 191 13.98 -23.04 0.89
C ALA A 191 12.65 -22.53 1.42
N VAL A 192 12.53 -21.22 1.58
CA VAL A 192 11.25 -20.53 1.79
C VAL A 192 11.11 -19.40 0.80
N VAL A 193 9.87 -18.99 0.51
CA VAL A 193 9.60 -17.73 -0.17
C VAL A 193 9.13 -16.71 0.85
N GLY A 194 9.70 -15.53 0.78
CA GLY A 194 9.42 -14.41 1.65
C GLY A 194 9.73 -13.08 0.96
N PHE A 195 9.72 -12.01 1.73
CA PHE A 195 10.02 -10.67 1.25
C PHE A 195 11.42 -10.23 1.67
N THR A 196 12.18 -9.69 0.71
CA THR A 196 13.56 -9.23 0.93
C THR A 196 13.66 -8.15 2.01
N ASN A 197 12.64 -7.28 2.09
CA ASN A 197 12.58 -6.17 3.04
C ASN A 197 12.00 -6.52 4.41
N ASN A 198 11.45 -7.72 4.60
CA ASN A 198 10.91 -8.16 5.88
C ASN A 198 11.50 -9.52 6.29
N ASP A 199 11.07 -10.63 5.69
CA ASP A 199 11.47 -11.98 6.09
C ASP A 199 12.99 -12.15 6.11
N ALA A 200 13.68 -11.74 5.03
CA ALA A 200 15.13 -11.84 4.94
C ALA A 200 15.83 -10.96 5.98
N VAL A 201 15.31 -9.75 6.24
CA VAL A 201 15.82 -8.85 7.29
C VAL A 201 15.69 -9.49 8.67
N GLN A 202 14.47 -9.99 9.00
CA GLN A 202 14.22 -10.60 10.31
C GLN A 202 15.08 -11.85 10.54
N MET A 203 15.26 -12.69 9.50
CA MET A 203 16.15 -13.85 9.60
C MET A 203 17.60 -13.46 9.90
N ARG A 204 18.12 -12.42 9.24
CA ARG A 204 19.46 -11.90 9.51
C ARG A 204 19.60 -11.32 10.91
N LEU A 205 18.62 -10.55 11.36
CA LEU A 205 18.59 -10.02 12.72
C LEU A 205 18.55 -11.11 13.79
N ALA A 206 17.90 -12.24 13.48
CA ALA A 206 17.90 -13.43 14.33
C ALA A 206 19.21 -14.24 14.25
N GLY A 207 20.21 -13.78 13.50
CA GLY A 207 21.52 -14.43 13.39
C GLY A 207 21.55 -15.59 12.39
N LEU A 208 20.55 -15.74 11.53
CA LEU A 208 20.57 -16.77 10.50
C LEU A 208 21.44 -16.31 9.30
N GLU A 209 22.38 -17.15 8.94
CA GLU A 209 23.18 -17.02 7.72
C GLU A 209 22.33 -17.49 6.53
N ILE A 210 21.79 -16.54 5.75
CA ILE A 210 20.92 -16.80 4.61
C ILE A 210 21.49 -16.24 3.32
N ARG A 211 21.04 -16.81 2.20
CA ARG A 211 21.17 -16.28 0.84
C ARG A 211 19.79 -16.05 0.26
N GLU A 212 19.64 -14.92 -0.40
CA GLU A 212 18.49 -14.62 -1.22
C GLU A 212 18.78 -14.95 -2.68
N ILE A 213 17.78 -15.52 -3.36
CA ILE A 213 17.76 -15.72 -4.79
C ILE A 213 16.59 -14.89 -5.31
N PRO A 214 16.83 -13.67 -5.81
CA PRO A 214 15.77 -12.76 -6.25
C PRO A 214 15.08 -13.32 -7.50
N LEU A 215 13.80 -12.99 -7.66
CA LEU A 215 13.10 -13.15 -8.91
C LEU A 215 13.57 -12.07 -9.90
N ASP A 216 13.71 -12.44 -11.17
CA ASP A 216 14.06 -11.46 -12.22
C ASP A 216 12.85 -10.57 -12.50
N PRO A 217 12.94 -9.24 -12.29
CA PRO A 217 11.84 -8.33 -12.55
C PRO A 217 11.29 -8.38 -13.98
N SER A 218 12.12 -8.76 -14.96
CA SER A 218 11.69 -8.89 -16.35
C SER A 218 10.86 -10.14 -16.64
N HIS A 219 10.87 -11.10 -15.72
CA HIS A 219 10.14 -12.38 -15.81
C HIS A 219 9.08 -12.53 -14.72
N THR A 220 9.04 -11.62 -13.75
CA THR A 220 8.10 -11.68 -12.63
C THR A 220 6.83 -10.90 -12.97
N PRO A 221 5.71 -11.57 -13.30
CA PRO A 221 4.46 -10.89 -13.66
C PRO A 221 3.65 -10.54 -12.42
N LEU A 222 4.27 -9.92 -11.42
CA LEU A 222 3.64 -9.63 -10.14
C LEU A 222 3.81 -8.16 -9.77
N VAL A 223 2.73 -7.56 -9.32
CA VAL A 223 2.69 -6.21 -8.75
C VAL A 223 2.45 -6.34 -7.25
N SER A 224 3.27 -5.62 -6.48
CA SER A 224 3.16 -5.60 -5.02
C SER A 224 2.18 -4.51 -4.54
N ALA A 225 2.43 -3.94 -3.35
CA ALA A 225 1.57 -2.91 -2.79
C ALA A 225 1.39 -1.72 -3.74
N SER A 226 0.16 -1.28 -3.87
CA SER A 226 -0.30 -0.22 -4.76
C SER A 226 -1.30 0.67 -4.04
N ILE A 227 -1.53 1.87 -4.56
CA ILE A 227 -2.54 2.82 -4.10
C ILE A 227 -3.82 2.49 -4.86
N ILE A 228 -4.81 1.93 -4.18
CA ILE A 228 -6.00 1.33 -4.78
C ILE A 228 -7.25 2.09 -4.32
N THR A 229 -8.20 2.25 -5.24
CA THR A 229 -9.51 2.85 -4.97
C THR A 229 -10.59 2.22 -5.85
N THR A 230 -11.78 2.81 -5.93
CA THR A 230 -12.81 2.43 -6.90
C THR A 230 -12.77 3.35 -8.12
N HIS A 231 -13.11 2.83 -9.32
CA HIS A 231 -13.26 3.68 -10.51
C HIS A 231 -14.24 4.82 -10.26
N LYS A 232 -15.34 4.50 -9.58
CA LYS A 232 -16.36 5.48 -9.24
C LYS A 232 -15.80 6.63 -8.40
N TRP A 233 -15.02 6.32 -7.36
CA TRP A 233 -14.45 7.35 -6.50
C TRP A 233 -13.40 8.17 -7.24
N ALA A 234 -12.47 7.53 -7.94
CA ALA A 234 -11.41 8.21 -8.69
C ALA A 234 -11.95 9.16 -9.76
N GLN A 235 -13.01 8.75 -10.48
CA GLN A 235 -13.68 9.60 -11.47
C GLN A 235 -14.44 10.76 -10.85
N ALA A 236 -15.04 10.58 -9.67
CA ALA A 236 -15.74 11.64 -8.95
C ALA A 236 -14.78 12.62 -8.26
N HIS A 237 -13.57 12.17 -7.88
CA HIS A 237 -12.61 12.90 -7.08
C HIS A 237 -11.19 12.90 -7.69
N PRO A 238 -11.01 13.31 -8.97
CA PRO A 238 -9.74 13.16 -9.67
C PRO A 238 -8.60 13.97 -9.05
N GLU A 239 -8.90 15.13 -8.46
CA GLU A 239 -7.88 15.97 -7.79
C GLU A 239 -7.40 15.33 -6.48
N GLN A 240 -8.33 14.74 -5.70
CA GLN A 240 -7.99 14.03 -4.47
C GLN A 240 -7.19 12.76 -4.77
N ALA A 241 -7.54 12.02 -5.83
CA ALA A 241 -6.77 10.87 -6.28
C ALA A 241 -5.32 11.24 -6.61
N ARG A 242 -5.12 12.33 -7.38
CA ARG A 242 -3.77 12.85 -7.67
C ARG A 242 -3.03 13.31 -6.42
N ALA A 243 -3.74 13.97 -5.51
CA ALA A 243 -3.16 14.48 -4.26
C ALA A 243 -2.65 13.34 -3.37
N VAL A 244 -3.43 12.24 -3.23
CA VAL A 244 -2.99 11.05 -2.47
C VAL A 244 -1.75 10.44 -3.08
N VAL A 245 -1.75 10.19 -4.40
CA VAL A 245 -0.58 9.59 -5.09
C VAL A 245 0.64 10.48 -4.92
N LYS A 246 0.51 11.78 -5.20
CA LYS A 246 1.62 12.73 -5.12
C LYS A 246 2.18 12.85 -3.72
N ALA A 247 1.35 13.10 -2.71
CA ALA A 247 1.82 13.28 -1.33
C ALA A 247 2.50 12.01 -0.79
N THR A 248 1.97 10.83 -1.14
CA THR A 248 2.58 9.55 -0.73
C THR A 248 3.95 9.35 -1.39
N THR A 249 4.10 9.65 -2.68
CA THR A 249 5.39 9.51 -3.38
C THR A 249 6.39 10.59 -2.98
N ASP A 250 5.95 11.80 -2.71
CA ASP A 250 6.82 12.86 -2.16
C ASP A 250 7.36 12.46 -0.78
N ALA A 251 6.53 11.84 0.06
CA ALA A 251 6.98 11.30 1.36
C ALA A 251 8.00 10.17 1.19
N MET A 252 7.84 9.27 0.21
CA MET A 252 8.85 8.24 -0.08
C MET A 252 10.21 8.87 -0.45
N ASN A 253 10.19 9.91 -1.26
CA ASN A 253 11.40 10.64 -1.66
C ASN A 253 12.02 11.40 -0.49
N ALA A 254 11.21 12.01 0.38
CA ALA A 254 11.68 12.66 1.59
C ALA A 254 12.32 11.64 2.57
N ILE A 255 11.73 10.47 2.75
CA ILE A 255 12.28 9.38 3.57
C ILE A 255 13.60 8.87 2.99
N ALA A 256 13.73 8.78 1.68
CA ALA A 256 14.98 8.38 1.04
C ALA A 256 16.12 9.38 1.30
N ALA A 257 15.80 10.67 1.42
CA ALA A 257 16.76 11.73 1.75
C ALA A 257 17.08 11.78 3.26
N ASP A 258 16.08 11.53 4.12
CA ASP A 258 16.23 11.48 5.58
C ASP A 258 15.37 10.36 6.18
N PRO A 259 15.91 9.14 6.35
CA PRO A 259 15.18 8.01 6.91
C PRO A 259 14.65 8.22 8.33
N GLN A 260 15.21 9.17 9.10
CA GLN A 260 14.79 9.41 10.48
C GLN A 260 13.33 9.91 10.55
N ILE A 261 12.86 10.66 9.56
CA ILE A 261 11.49 11.15 9.52
C ILE A 261 10.46 10.01 9.48
N ALA A 262 10.81 8.87 8.85
CA ALA A 262 9.95 7.70 8.83
C ALA A 262 9.78 7.09 10.23
N ILE A 263 10.87 6.96 10.97
CA ILE A 263 10.86 6.46 12.35
C ILE A 263 10.01 7.38 13.23
N ASP A 264 10.23 8.69 13.16
CA ASP A 264 9.53 9.65 13.99
C ASP A 264 8.03 9.73 13.68
N ALA A 265 7.65 9.62 12.40
CA ALA A 265 6.25 9.60 11.97
C ALA A 265 5.55 8.26 12.30
N THR A 266 6.30 7.16 12.42
CA THR A 266 5.71 5.84 12.75
C THR A 266 5.49 5.66 14.26
N LYS A 267 6.31 6.25 15.12
CA LYS A 267 6.21 6.11 16.59
C LYS A 267 4.81 6.35 17.18
N PRO A 268 4.02 7.33 16.74
CA PRO A 268 2.66 7.54 17.26
C PRO A 268 1.69 6.40 16.93
N TRP A 269 2.02 5.56 15.95
CA TRP A 269 1.20 4.45 15.47
C TRP A 269 1.65 3.09 16.01
N ASP A 270 2.94 2.95 16.33
CA ASP A 270 3.57 1.70 16.77
C ASP A 270 4.36 1.91 18.06
N ASP A 271 3.72 1.64 19.19
CA ASP A 271 4.32 1.75 20.53
C ASP A 271 5.52 0.79 20.72
N SER A 272 5.65 -0.26 19.90
CA SER A 272 6.78 -1.19 19.97
C SER A 272 8.13 -0.52 19.67
N LEU A 273 8.12 0.57 18.90
CA LEU A 273 9.31 1.36 18.56
C LEU A 273 9.94 2.11 19.76
N ALA A 274 9.34 2.02 20.94
CA ALA A 274 9.95 2.47 22.19
C ALA A 274 11.09 1.55 22.67
N SER A 275 11.16 0.29 22.18
CA SER A 275 12.25 -0.64 22.50
C SER A 275 13.42 -0.51 21.51
N GLU A 276 14.65 -0.68 22.00
CA GLU A 276 15.86 -0.62 21.15
C GLU A 276 15.86 -1.69 20.07
N ASP A 277 15.42 -2.92 20.39
CA ASP A 277 15.39 -4.04 19.44
C ASP A 277 14.36 -3.79 18.32
N SER A 278 13.15 -3.32 18.66
CA SER A 278 12.13 -3.00 17.65
C SER A 278 12.57 -1.82 16.79
N LEU A 279 13.20 -0.82 17.37
CA LEU A 279 13.75 0.32 16.64
C LEU A 279 14.87 -0.11 15.66
N ALA A 280 15.76 -1.00 16.10
CA ALA A 280 16.81 -1.56 15.25
C ALA A 280 16.20 -2.36 14.10
N SER A 281 15.17 -3.19 14.38
CA SER A 281 14.43 -3.92 13.36
C SER A 281 13.75 -2.99 12.37
N ALA A 282 13.03 -1.96 12.84
CA ALA A 282 12.36 -0.99 11.97
C ALA A 282 13.34 -0.26 11.05
N ASN A 283 14.50 0.15 11.57
CA ASN A 283 15.56 0.78 10.75
C ASN A 283 16.10 -0.18 9.68
N ALA A 284 16.30 -1.45 10.01
CA ALA A 284 16.78 -2.44 9.04
C ALA A 284 15.73 -2.74 7.95
N VAL A 285 14.45 -2.88 8.33
CA VAL A 285 13.33 -3.03 7.41
C VAL A 285 13.19 -1.80 6.51
N LEU A 286 13.27 -0.59 7.08
CA LEU A 286 13.20 0.66 6.32
C LEU A 286 14.32 0.74 5.27
N ALA A 287 15.56 0.47 5.69
CA ALA A 287 16.71 0.50 4.78
C ALA A 287 16.57 -0.48 3.61
N ALA A 288 15.94 -1.63 3.82
CA ALA A 288 15.64 -2.60 2.78
C ALA A 288 14.40 -2.22 1.95
N THR A 289 13.49 -1.41 2.50
CA THR A 289 12.24 -1.03 1.84
C THR A 289 12.40 0.19 0.92
N VAL A 290 13.20 1.18 1.31
CA VAL A 290 13.42 2.41 0.52
C VAL A 290 13.79 2.12 -0.95
N PRO A 291 14.73 1.21 -1.27
CA PRO A 291 15.02 0.87 -2.67
C PRO A 291 13.83 0.30 -3.44
N LEU A 292 12.90 -0.37 -2.77
CA LEU A 292 11.69 -0.92 -3.39
C LEU A 292 10.69 0.17 -3.78
N TRP A 293 10.60 1.25 -2.99
CA TRP A 293 9.77 2.41 -3.34
C TRP A 293 10.33 3.18 -4.53
N LEU A 294 11.65 3.36 -4.57
CA LEU A 294 12.33 4.18 -5.58
C LEU A 294 12.54 3.44 -6.90
N GLY A 295 12.60 2.11 -6.88
CA GLY A 295 12.90 1.29 -8.05
C GLY A 295 14.23 1.65 -8.71
N THR A 296 14.35 1.35 -10.00
CA THR A 296 15.57 1.60 -10.78
C THR A 296 15.80 3.08 -11.11
N SER A 297 14.76 3.91 -11.05
CA SER A 297 14.86 5.36 -11.28
C SER A 297 15.54 6.11 -10.13
N GLY A 298 15.56 5.50 -8.93
CA GLY A 298 16.05 6.15 -7.72
C GLY A 298 15.10 7.24 -7.19
N HIS A 299 13.87 7.30 -7.71
CA HIS A 299 12.86 8.31 -7.35
C HIS A 299 11.45 7.71 -7.43
N ALA A 300 10.65 7.86 -6.37
CA ALA A 300 9.28 7.42 -6.36
C ALA A 300 8.40 8.40 -7.14
N THR A 301 7.70 7.89 -8.16
CA THR A 301 6.82 8.69 -9.03
C THR A 301 5.36 8.30 -8.93
N GLY A 302 5.07 7.12 -8.39
CA GLY A 302 3.74 6.50 -8.45
C GLY A 302 3.39 5.89 -9.81
N MET A 303 4.27 6.04 -10.82
CA MET A 303 4.04 5.52 -12.17
C MET A 303 4.04 3.99 -12.17
N GLN A 304 3.03 3.40 -12.78
CA GLN A 304 2.82 1.96 -12.85
C GLN A 304 3.21 1.41 -14.22
N GLU A 305 3.83 0.23 -14.24
CA GLU A 305 4.04 -0.55 -15.45
C GLU A 305 2.77 -1.33 -15.80
N LEU A 306 1.89 -0.72 -16.64
CA LEU A 306 0.59 -1.31 -16.98
C LEU A 306 0.72 -2.66 -17.70
N THR A 307 1.85 -2.91 -18.37
CA THR A 307 2.16 -4.21 -18.97
C THR A 307 2.35 -5.30 -17.93
N THR A 308 2.95 -4.99 -16.79
CA THR A 308 3.10 -5.94 -15.66
C THR A 308 1.74 -6.28 -15.05
N TRP A 309 0.84 -5.30 -14.91
CA TRP A 309 -0.54 -5.54 -14.48
C TRP A 309 -1.27 -6.51 -15.42
N ALA A 310 -1.15 -6.27 -16.73
CA ALA A 310 -1.76 -7.16 -17.72
C ALA A 310 -1.17 -8.58 -17.67
N GLN A 311 0.14 -8.69 -17.50
CA GLN A 311 0.82 -9.99 -17.35
C GLN A 311 0.41 -10.70 -16.06
N MET A 312 0.19 -9.96 -14.96
CA MET A 312 -0.30 -10.53 -13.70
C MET A 312 -1.69 -11.12 -13.84
N VAL A 313 -2.61 -10.44 -14.53
CA VAL A 313 -3.95 -10.99 -14.83
C VAL A 313 -3.83 -12.31 -15.58
N ILE A 314 -3.03 -12.37 -16.65
CA ILE A 314 -2.81 -13.59 -17.45
C ILE A 314 -2.18 -14.69 -16.58
N PHE A 315 -1.22 -14.34 -15.74
CA PHE A 315 -0.55 -15.30 -14.87
C PHE A 315 -1.51 -15.90 -13.84
N LEU A 316 -2.27 -15.07 -13.11
CA LEU A 316 -3.23 -15.55 -12.11
C LEU A 316 -4.36 -16.39 -12.76
N ASP A 317 -4.85 -16.00 -13.94
CA ASP A 317 -5.82 -16.79 -14.71
C ASP A 317 -5.23 -18.17 -15.08
N SER A 318 -3.97 -18.21 -15.52
CA SER A 318 -3.28 -19.48 -15.87
C SER A 318 -3.12 -20.44 -14.68
N LEU A 319 -3.10 -19.91 -13.45
CA LEU A 319 -3.06 -20.71 -12.22
C LEU A 319 -4.46 -21.14 -11.76
N GLY A 320 -5.54 -20.64 -12.40
CA GLY A 320 -6.91 -20.89 -11.97
C GLY A 320 -7.33 -20.12 -10.70
N GLU A 321 -6.63 -19.02 -10.40
CA GLU A 321 -6.86 -18.23 -9.19
C GLU A 321 -7.93 -17.15 -9.37
N LEU A 322 -8.43 -16.93 -10.60
CA LEU A 322 -9.45 -15.92 -10.88
C LEU A 322 -10.84 -16.56 -10.98
N GLU A 323 -11.79 -16.04 -10.20
CA GLU A 323 -13.19 -16.51 -10.21
C GLU A 323 -13.98 -16.09 -11.44
N GLY A 324 -13.46 -15.11 -12.22
CA GLY A 324 -14.12 -14.61 -13.43
C GLY A 324 -13.14 -13.85 -14.34
N PRO A 325 -13.60 -13.44 -15.53
CA PRO A 325 -12.76 -12.72 -16.49
C PRO A 325 -12.44 -11.31 -15.98
N VAL A 326 -11.19 -10.90 -16.16
CA VAL A 326 -10.71 -9.55 -15.86
C VAL A 326 -10.23 -8.90 -17.13
N ASP A 327 -10.69 -7.68 -17.43
CA ASP A 327 -10.06 -6.85 -18.44
C ASP A 327 -8.74 -6.29 -17.86
N PRO A 328 -7.57 -6.70 -18.37
CA PRO A 328 -6.29 -6.23 -17.84
C PRO A 328 -6.13 -4.70 -17.86
N ALA A 329 -6.81 -4.01 -18.77
CA ALA A 329 -6.77 -2.56 -18.88
C ALA A 329 -7.59 -1.84 -17.80
N SER A 330 -8.47 -2.57 -17.08
CA SER A 330 -9.32 -1.97 -16.06
C SER A 330 -8.73 -1.97 -14.65
N VAL A 331 -7.69 -2.77 -14.37
CA VAL A 331 -7.20 -2.97 -13.00
C VAL A 331 -6.22 -1.89 -12.53
N ALA A 332 -5.65 -1.10 -13.45
CA ALA A 332 -4.69 -0.04 -13.14
C ALA A 332 -4.72 1.08 -14.17
N THR A 333 -4.43 2.31 -13.71
CA THR A 333 -4.31 3.49 -14.58
C THR A 333 -3.24 4.44 -14.07
N ASN A 334 -2.61 5.20 -14.97
CA ASN A 334 -1.70 6.29 -14.64
C ASN A 334 -2.33 7.69 -14.76
N ASP A 335 -3.65 7.79 -14.91
CA ASP A 335 -4.37 9.06 -15.11
C ASP A 335 -4.28 10.00 -13.89
N TYR A 336 -3.93 9.44 -12.73
CA TYR A 336 -3.80 10.16 -11.46
C TYR A 336 -2.35 10.34 -11.01
N VAL A 337 -1.39 9.88 -11.80
CA VAL A 337 0.03 10.11 -11.55
C VAL A 337 0.44 11.43 -12.19
N SER A 338 1.07 12.31 -11.40
CA SER A 338 1.62 13.56 -11.94
C SER A 338 2.80 13.23 -12.87
N PRO A 339 2.92 13.90 -14.03
CA PRO A 339 4.14 13.79 -14.83
C PRO A 339 5.36 14.12 -13.96
N ALA A 340 6.43 13.34 -14.10
CA ALA A 340 7.68 13.66 -13.42
C ALA A 340 8.09 15.10 -13.79
N GLU A 341 8.34 15.95 -12.79
CA GLU A 341 8.94 17.25 -13.06
C GLU A 341 10.33 16.99 -13.66
N GLU A 342 10.57 17.47 -14.87
CA GLU A 342 11.91 17.40 -15.45
C GLU A 342 12.87 18.13 -14.49
N PRO A 343 14.02 17.52 -14.13
CA PRO A 343 14.99 18.19 -13.27
C PRO A 343 15.35 19.54 -13.91
N GLN A 344 15.07 20.62 -13.19
CA GLN A 344 15.46 21.95 -13.62
C GLN A 344 16.99 21.97 -13.70
N SER A 345 17.50 22.07 -14.92
CA SER A 345 18.92 22.08 -15.30
C SER A 345 19.65 23.32 -14.81
#